data_c75adcec231f81d4729afe56b2f82d06
#
_entry.id   c75adcec231f81d4729afe56b2f82d06
#
_cell.length_a   1.000
_cell.length_b   1.000
_cell.length_c   1.000
_cell.angle_alpha   90.00
_cell.angle_beta   90.00
_cell.angle_gamma   90.00
#
_symmetry.space_group_name_H-M   'P 1'
#
loop_
_entity.id
_entity.type
_entity.pdbx_description
1 polymer ?
#
loop_
_entity_poly.entity_id
_entity_poly.type
_entity_poly.pdbx_seq_one_letter_code
_entity_poly.pdbx_strand_id
1 'polypeptide(L)'
;MRALETARGGQRVYNRAMRVLLLNLYYPPDTSATAKMAETVANALARENEVTIFCGRPSYDPTEHRPWRLFQTEKKNGVRIVRVGSTDFPRFNMKKRVLNYLTYTALVIPRALFTRCDAILAMTDPPFEGILGAFVAMLKRKPYFYNIRDMYPDMAVGGAIVAPGLLSRVWEKLHRWALRRATRVIVLGEDMRNRILGKGVHDHRIEIVRDGAEILPSGAPRPQFDSDVIRQIREGFRFVVLHAGNIGFYGAWETLVTAAKQLSGDGIGFVFVGEGAQRAQLESLAAGVSNIRFLPFFPGSKIPSVLAAADAHLITIKRGLEGVVVPSKMYGILAAGKAIVAAAPNEADAVALGERSGFSVAADPDRPHDLATVVRRLAADPARVAEMGRAALAAATAYDRVKELEKFVQIVSRSRSR
;
A
#
# COMPACT_ATOMS: atom_id res chain seq x y z
N MET A 1 -57.22 11.83 -9.65
CA MET A 1 -56.83 13.22 -9.31
C MET A 1 -55.39 13.42 -9.68
N ARG A 2 -55.15 14.26 -10.71
CA ARG A 2 -53.83 14.64 -11.23
C ARG A 2 -53.27 15.77 -10.35
N ALA A 3 -52.10 15.62 -9.78
CA ALA A 3 -51.35 16.74 -9.25
C ALA A 3 -50.31 17.18 -10.28
N LEU A 4 -50.38 18.43 -10.66
CA LEU A 4 -49.47 19.15 -11.51
C LEU A 4 -48.17 19.40 -10.74
N GLU A 5 -47.04 18.90 -11.19
CA GLU A 5 -45.74 19.38 -10.82
C GLU A 5 -45.10 20.14 -11.98
N THR A 6 -44.86 21.39 -11.72
CA THR A 6 -44.30 22.38 -12.63
C THR A 6 -42.85 22.04 -13.00
N ALA A 7 -42.60 21.99 -14.28
CA ALA A 7 -41.29 21.87 -14.88
C ALA A 7 -40.40 23.07 -14.53
N ARG A 8 -39.32 22.85 -13.79
CA ARG A 8 -38.12 23.70 -13.88
C ARG A 8 -37.10 22.97 -14.74
N GLY A 9 -36.78 23.55 -15.86
CA GLY A 9 -35.85 23.04 -16.86
C GLY A 9 -34.43 22.92 -16.31
N GLY A 10 -34.09 21.76 -15.75
CA GLY A 10 -32.72 21.31 -15.51
C GLY A 10 -32.38 20.31 -16.60
N GLN A 11 -31.53 20.67 -17.57
CA GLN A 11 -30.90 19.73 -18.45
C GLN A 11 -30.30 18.60 -17.64
N ARG A 12 -30.90 17.41 -17.63
CA ARG A 12 -30.26 16.18 -17.25
C ARG A 12 -29.16 15.92 -18.27
N VAL A 13 -27.95 16.41 -17.97
CA VAL A 13 -26.76 15.93 -18.65
C VAL A 13 -26.70 14.43 -18.33
N TYR A 14 -27.12 13.61 -19.29
CA TYR A 14 -26.90 12.17 -19.24
C TYR A 14 -25.39 11.95 -19.21
N ASN A 15 -24.86 11.83 -18.02
CA ASN A 15 -23.44 11.65 -17.79
C ASN A 15 -23.08 10.22 -18.23
N ARG A 16 -22.76 10.03 -19.51
CA ARG A 16 -22.38 8.72 -20.08
C ARG A 16 -21.23 8.15 -19.25
N ALA A 17 -21.35 6.91 -18.74
CA ALA A 17 -20.30 6.23 -18.01
C ALA A 17 -18.97 6.29 -18.78
N MET A 18 -17.89 6.65 -18.09
CA MET A 18 -16.56 6.74 -18.69
C MET A 18 -15.92 5.36 -18.77
N ARG A 19 -15.28 5.03 -19.89
CA ARG A 19 -14.54 3.78 -20.04
C ARG A 19 -13.12 3.98 -19.52
N VAL A 20 -12.83 3.41 -18.34
CA VAL A 20 -11.52 3.49 -17.70
C VAL A 20 -10.74 2.22 -17.99
N LEU A 21 -9.55 2.35 -18.56
CA LEU A 21 -8.58 1.27 -18.72
C LEU A 21 -7.59 1.34 -17.56
N LEU A 22 -7.66 0.36 -16.65
CA LEU A 22 -6.75 0.20 -15.54
C LEU A 22 -5.63 -0.80 -15.92
N LEU A 23 -4.39 -0.46 -15.61
CA LEU A 23 -3.20 -1.27 -15.87
C LEU A 23 -2.53 -1.61 -14.54
N ASN A 24 -2.44 -2.91 -14.24
CA ASN A 24 -1.69 -3.43 -13.08
C ASN A 24 -1.46 -4.93 -13.23
N LEU A 25 -0.21 -5.37 -13.13
CA LEU A 25 0.15 -6.78 -13.31
C LEU A 25 -0.59 -7.72 -12.37
N TYR A 26 -0.69 -7.34 -11.08
CA TYR A 26 -1.31 -8.18 -10.05
C TYR A 26 -2.76 -7.80 -9.81
N TYR A 27 -3.61 -8.81 -9.81
CA TYR A 27 -5.04 -8.71 -9.52
C TYR A 27 -5.53 -10.03 -8.90
N PRO A 28 -6.54 -10.05 -8.02
CA PRO A 28 -7.04 -11.29 -7.46
C PRO A 28 -7.28 -12.39 -8.51
N PRO A 29 -6.91 -13.66 -8.23
CA PRO A 29 -6.68 -14.24 -6.90
C PRO A 29 -5.29 -14.01 -6.28
N ASP A 30 -4.38 -13.27 -6.93
CA ASP A 30 -3.13 -12.88 -6.28
C ASP A 30 -3.41 -12.20 -4.94
N THR A 31 -2.69 -12.61 -3.88
CA THR A 31 -2.94 -12.17 -2.50
C THR A 31 -2.13 -10.96 -2.07
N SER A 32 -1.38 -10.33 -2.97
CA SER A 32 -0.58 -9.14 -2.65
C SER A 32 -1.44 -7.94 -2.23
N ALA A 33 -0.86 -7.06 -1.43
CA ALA A 33 -1.49 -5.79 -1.06
C ALA A 33 -1.87 -4.95 -2.30
N THR A 34 -1.00 -4.92 -3.32
CA THR A 34 -1.24 -4.21 -4.59
C THR A 34 -2.38 -4.83 -5.39
N ALA A 35 -2.49 -6.16 -5.42
CA ALA A 35 -3.61 -6.84 -6.09
C ALA A 35 -4.95 -6.52 -5.44
N LYS A 36 -5.02 -6.59 -4.11
CA LYS A 36 -6.21 -6.24 -3.33
C LYS A 36 -6.61 -4.78 -3.53
N MET A 37 -5.63 -3.87 -3.55
CA MET A 37 -5.90 -2.46 -3.77
C MET A 37 -6.34 -2.18 -5.22
N ALA A 38 -5.77 -2.86 -6.21
CA ALA A 38 -6.24 -2.76 -7.60
C ALA A 38 -7.70 -3.20 -7.74
N GLU A 39 -8.11 -4.29 -7.07
CA GLU A 39 -9.52 -4.70 -7.01
C GLU A 39 -10.39 -3.65 -6.31
N THR A 40 -9.93 -3.12 -5.19
CA THR A 40 -10.67 -2.10 -4.42
C THR A 40 -10.92 -0.83 -5.25
N VAL A 41 -9.88 -0.33 -5.92
CA VAL A 41 -9.97 0.84 -6.80
C VAL A 41 -10.85 0.55 -8.02
N ALA A 42 -10.67 -0.62 -8.65
CA ALA A 42 -11.46 -1.01 -9.81
C ALA A 42 -12.96 -1.13 -9.47
N ASN A 43 -13.29 -1.76 -8.33
CA ASN A 43 -14.68 -1.89 -7.86
C ASN A 43 -15.29 -0.52 -7.51
N ALA A 44 -14.52 0.38 -6.89
CA ALA A 44 -14.99 1.74 -6.58
C ALA A 44 -15.31 2.52 -7.87
N LEU A 45 -14.41 2.49 -8.85
CA LEU A 45 -14.60 3.13 -10.15
C LEU A 45 -15.78 2.53 -10.92
N ALA A 46 -16.00 1.21 -10.83
CA ALA A 46 -17.05 0.49 -11.56
C ALA A 46 -18.48 0.83 -11.09
N ARG A 47 -18.63 1.54 -9.95
CA ARG A 47 -19.95 2.03 -9.49
C ARG A 47 -20.54 3.07 -10.45
N GLU A 48 -19.69 3.86 -11.13
CA GLU A 48 -20.10 4.96 -11.99
C GLU A 48 -19.52 4.89 -13.41
N ASN A 49 -18.59 3.96 -13.67
CA ASN A 49 -17.82 3.88 -14.90
C ASN A 49 -17.76 2.45 -15.45
N GLU A 50 -17.47 2.32 -16.74
CA GLU A 50 -17.12 1.04 -17.36
C GLU A 50 -15.62 0.77 -17.16
N VAL A 51 -15.27 -0.13 -16.24
CA VAL A 51 -13.88 -0.41 -15.92
C VAL A 51 -13.40 -1.68 -16.62
N THR A 52 -12.29 -1.59 -17.32
CA THR A 52 -11.55 -2.75 -17.84
C THR A 52 -10.16 -2.74 -17.20
N ILE A 53 -9.79 -3.81 -16.50
CA ILE A 53 -8.43 -3.98 -16.00
C ILE A 53 -7.65 -4.98 -16.85
N PHE A 54 -6.41 -4.63 -17.18
CA PHE A 54 -5.42 -5.54 -17.73
C PHE A 54 -4.47 -5.99 -16.64
N CYS A 55 -4.39 -7.31 -16.43
CA CYS A 55 -3.52 -7.94 -15.45
C CYS A 55 -2.83 -9.18 -16.03
N GLY A 56 -1.80 -9.66 -15.36
CA GLY A 56 -1.10 -10.89 -15.71
C GLY A 56 -1.86 -12.15 -15.26
N ARG A 57 -1.25 -13.29 -15.50
CA ARG A 57 -1.67 -14.55 -14.90
C ARG A 57 -1.39 -14.52 -13.39
N PRO A 58 -2.24 -15.16 -12.57
CA PRO A 58 -1.95 -15.33 -11.15
C PRO A 58 -0.59 -15.99 -10.94
N SER A 59 0.22 -15.45 -10.06
CA SER A 59 1.59 -15.89 -9.82
C SER A 59 1.97 -16.03 -8.35
N TYR A 60 1.01 -15.81 -7.45
CA TYR A 60 1.23 -15.89 -6.00
C TYR A 60 1.07 -17.29 -5.44
N ASP A 61 0.19 -18.10 -6.03
CA ASP A 61 -0.01 -19.48 -5.64
C ASP A 61 0.53 -20.40 -6.74
N PRO A 62 1.67 -21.07 -6.53
CA PRO A 62 2.25 -21.97 -7.53
C PRO A 62 1.44 -23.26 -7.73
N THR A 63 0.48 -23.54 -6.85
CA THR A 63 -0.38 -24.75 -6.93
C THR A 63 -1.61 -24.53 -7.81
N GLU A 64 -1.95 -23.28 -8.12
CA GLU A 64 -3.09 -22.93 -8.95
C GLU A 64 -2.74 -23.02 -10.44
N HIS A 65 -2.77 -24.23 -11.01
CA HIS A 65 -2.55 -24.44 -12.44
C HIS A 65 -3.77 -24.03 -13.25
N ARG A 66 -3.62 -22.95 -14.01
CA ARG A 66 -4.60 -22.51 -15.01
C ARG A 66 -4.07 -22.77 -16.41
N PRO A 67 -4.91 -23.30 -17.35
CA PRO A 67 -4.48 -23.48 -18.73
C PRO A 67 -4.02 -22.15 -19.32
N TRP A 68 -2.90 -22.20 -20.07
CA TRP A 68 -2.37 -21.00 -20.71
C TRP A 68 -3.32 -20.54 -21.82
N ARG A 69 -3.66 -19.25 -21.81
CA ARG A 69 -4.41 -18.57 -22.88
C ARG A 69 -3.77 -17.23 -23.14
N LEU A 70 -3.68 -16.84 -24.40
CA LEU A 70 -3.11 -15.53 -24.77
C LEU A 70 -3.87 -14.37 -24.11
N PHE A 71 -5.21 -14.47 -24.11
CA PHE A 71 -6.11 -13.54 -23.40
C PHE A 71 -7.26 -14.33 -22.79
N GLN A 72 -7.54 -14.06 -21.53
CA GLN A 72 -8.73 -14.56 -20.85
C GLN A 72 -9.52 -13.36 -20.33
N THR A 73 -10.81 -13.32 -20.59
CA THR A 73 -11.70 -12.23 -20.13
C THR A 73 -12.76 -12.80 -19.21
N GLU A 74 -12.94 -12.17 -18.07
CA GLU A 74 -14.01 -12.45 -17.12
C GLU A 74 -14.64 -11.14 -16.64
N LYS A 75 -15.83 -11.19 -16.05
CA LYS A 75 -16.49 -10.03 -15.45
C LYS A 75 -16.83 -10.36 -14.01
N LYS A 76 -16.40 -9.49 -13.08
CA LYS A 76 -16.67 -9.63 -11.64
C LYS A 76 -16.93 -8.25 -11.06
N ASN A 77 -17.98 -8.10 -10.26
CA ASN A 77 -18.35 -6.84 -9.59
C ASN A 77 -18.44 -5.63 -10.53
N GLY A 78 -18.93 -5.82 -11.76
CA GLY A 78 -19.01 -4.76 -12.77
C GLY A 78 -17.69 -4.48 -13.52
N VAL A 79 -16.56 -5.00 -13.05
CA VAL A 79 -15.23 -4.86 -13.67
C VAL A 79 -15.02 -5.93 -14.73
N ARG A 80 -14.58 -5.53 -15.92
CA ARG A 80 -14.09 -6.43 -16.96
C ARG A 80 -12.60 -6.71 -16.73
N ILE A 81 -12.26 -7.95 -16.39
CA ILE A 81 -10.90 -8.38 -16.10
C ILE A 81 -10.35 -9.07 -17.35
N VAL A 82 -9.24 -8.57 -17.88
CA VAL A 82 -8.54 -9.15 -19.03
C VAL A 82 -7.16 -9.60 -18.57
N ARG A 83 -7.00 -10.92 -18.44
CA ARG A 83 -5.71 -11.53 -18.11
C ARG A 83 -4.93 -11.79 -19.37
N VAL A 84 -3.70 -11.29 -19.42
CA VAL A 84 -2.78 -11.57 -20.53
C VAL A 84 -1.94 -12.81 -20.23
N GLY A 85 -1.62 -13.59 -21.25
CA GLY A 85 -0.87 -14.85 -21.16
C GLY A 85 0.63 -14.66 -20.92
N SER A 86 0.97 -13.73 -20.00
CA SER A 86 2.35 -13.53 -19.55
C SER A 86 2.90 -14.80 -18.88
N THR A 87 4.22 -14.90 -18.76
CA THR A 87 4.84 -15.90 -17.90
C THR A 87 4.45 -15.65 -16.43
N ASP A 88 4.41 -16.70 -15.63
CA ASP A 88 3.96 -16.71 -14.23
C ASP A 88 4.98 -17.37 -13.30
N PHE A 89 6.26 -17.18 -13.60
CA PHE A 89 7.35 -17.74 -12.79
C PHE A 89 7.28 -17.29 -11.34
N PRO A 90 7.71 -18.15 -10.39
CA PRO A 90 7.74 -17.81 -8.97
C PRO A 90 8.55 -16.56 -8.68
N ARG A 91 8.05 -15.71 -7.77
CA ARG A 91 8.57 -14.36 -7.49
C ARG A 91 9.91 -14.29 -6.75
N PHE A 92 10.33 -15.36 -6.10
CA PHE A 92 11.60 -15.39 -5.38
C PHE A 92 12.83 -15.31 -6.31
N ASN A 93 12.69 -15.67 -7.59
CA ASN A 93 13.76 -15.53 -8.58
C ASN A 93 13.61 -14.20 -9.33
N MET A 94 14.52 -13.25 -9.05
CA MET A 94 14.48 -11.91 -9.64
C MET A 94 14.56 -11.91 -11.18
N LYS A 95 15.40 -12.76 -11.78
CA LYS A 95 15.54 -12.84 -13.25
C LYS A 95 14.24 -13.34 -13.90
N LYS A 96 13.63 -14.36 -13.31
CA LYS A 96 12.34 -14.91 -13.79
C LYS A 96 11.20 -13.91 -13.59
N ARG A 97 11.24 -13.14 -12.51
CA ARG A 97 10.29 -12.06 -12.25
C ARG A 97 10.38 -10.94 -13.30
N VAL A 98 11.59 -10.57 -13.73
CA VAL A 98 11.77 -9.62 -14.84
C VAL A 98 11.17 -10.17 -16.14
N LEU A 99 11.30 -11.48 -16.41
CA LEU A 99 10.68 -12.10 -17.59
C LEU A 99 9.14 -12.03 -17.52
N ASN A 100 8.53 -12.22 -16.34
CA ASN A 100 7.08 -12.02 -16.17
C ASN A 100 6.69 -10.58 -16.53
N TYR A 101 7.49 -9.59 -16.13
CA TYR A 101 7.25 -8.19 -16.44
C TYR A 101 7.33 -7.89 -17.94
N LEU A 102 8.37 -8.40 -18.60
CA LEU A 102 8.58 -8.18 -20.03
C LEU A 102 7.49 -8.82 -20.89
N THR A 103 7.13 -10.08 -20.60
CA THR A 103 6.07 -10.78 -21.32
C THR A 103 4.69 -10.15 -21.10
N TYR A 104 4.40 -9.71 -19.87
CA TYR A 104 3.19 -8.94 -19.57
C TYR A 104 3.15 -7.66 -20.42
N THR A 105 4.20 -6.85 -20.39
CA THR A 105 4.28 -5.58 -21.12
C THR A 105 4.12 -5.77 -22.62
N ALA A 106 4.80 -6.77 -23.19
CA ALA A 106 4.72 -7.07 -24.62
C ALA A 106 3.29 -7.42 -25.08
N LEU A 107 2.50 -8.04 -24.22
CA LEU A 107 1.12 -8.41 -24.54
C LEU A 107 0.11 -7.29 -24.22
N VAL A 108 0.37 -6.50 -23.16
CA VAL A 108 -0.54 -5.42 -22.75
C VAL A 108 -0.51 -4.26 -23.72
N ILE A 109 0.67 -3.84 -24.22
CA ILE A 109 0.79 -2.67 -25.11
C ILE A 109 -0.15 -2.77 -26.32
N PRO A 110 -0.02 -3.80 -27.20
CA PRO A 110 -0.88 -3.88 -28.38
C PRO A 110 -2.36 -4.00 -27.98
N ARG A 111 -2.66 -4.81 -26.96
CA ARG A 111 -4.05 -4.99 -26.52
C ARG A 111 -4.67 -3.69 -25.99
N ALA A 112 -3.91 -2.89 -25.23
CA ALA A 112 -4.34 -1.59 -24.71
C ALA A 112 -4.59 -0.57 -25.84
N LEU A 113 -3.73 -0.57 -26.85
CA LEU A 113 -3.88 0.34 -28.01
C LEU A 113 -5.18 0.09 -28.77
N PHE A 114 -5.61 -1.16 -28.93
CA PHE A 114 -6.85 -1.52 -29.61
C PHE A 114 -8.09 -1.51 -28.69
N THR A 115 -7.93 -1.37 -27.37
CA THR A 115 -9.07 -1.32 -26.44
C THR A 115 -9.66 0.10 -26.40
N ARG A 116 -10.96 0.24 -26.57
CA ARG A 116 -11.65 1.53 -26.45
C ARG A 116 -11.66 1.99 -25.00
N CYS A 117 -11.10 3.16 -24.72
CA CYS A 117 -11.12 3.80 -23.41
C CYS A 117 -11.21 5.32 -23.54
N ASP A 118 -11.69 5.96 -22.48
CA ASP A 118 -11.80 7.43 -22.37
C ASP A 118 -10.72 7.97 -21.42
N ALA A 119 -10.21 7.14 -20.50
CA ALA A 119 -9.10 7.44 -19.61
C ALA A 119 -8.25 6.19 -19.35
N ILE A 120 -6.98 6.41 -18.99
CA ILE A 120 -6.03 5.37 -18.61
C ILE A 120 -5.56 5.63 -17.18
N LEU A 121 -5.63 4.59 -16.34
CA LEU A 121 -5.14 4.58 -14.98
C LEU A 121 -4.05 3.51 -14.89
N ALA A 122 -2.82 3.88 -14.56
CA ALA A 122 -1.76 2.91 -14.26
C ALA A 122 -1.44 2.93 -12.76
N MET A 123 -1.17 1.76 -12.20
CA MET A 123 -0.61 1.61 -10.87
C MET A 123 0.91 1.38 -10.95
N THR A 124 1.52 0.66 -10.02
CA THR A 124 2.98 0.53 -9.93
C THR A 124 3.53 -0.88 -10.14
N ASP A 125 2.69 -1.86 -10.43
CA ASP A 125 3.12 -3.22 -10.76
C ASP A 125 2.84 -3.56 -12.23
N PRO A 126 3.88 -3.87 -13.01
CA PRO A 126 5.31 -3.91 -12.68
C PRO A 126 5.92 -2.51 -12.43
N PRO A 127 7.15 -2.43 -11.92
CA PRO A 127 7.80 -1.17 -11.52
C PRO A 127 7.86 -0.06 -12.57
N PHE A 128 7.63 -0.36 -13.82
CA PHE A 128 7.58 0.58 -14.96
C PHE A 128 6.16 0.75 -15.55
N GLU A 129 5.12 0.26 -14.86
CA GLU A 129 3.72 0.35 -15.34
C GLU A 129 3.28 1.79 -15.61
N GLY A 130 3.75 2.75 -14.79
CA GLY A 130 3.50 4.16 -15.03
C GLY A 130 4.08 4.67 -16.34
N ILE A 131 5.25 4.18 -16.76
CA ILE A 131 5.86 4.51 -18.05
C ILE A 131 5.02 3.91 -19.19
N LEU A 132 4.59 2.67 -19.04
CA LEU A 132 3.71 1.98 -19.96
C LEU A 132 2.37 2.73 -20.13
N GLY A 133 1.72 3.08 -19.02
CA GLY A 133 0.46 3.82 -19.01
C GLY A 133 0.59 5.17 -19.72
N ALA A 134 1.67 5.92 -19.45
CA ALA A 134 1.96 7.19 -20.11
C ALA A 134 2.18 7.03 -21.63
N PHE A 135 2.88 5.97 -22.04
CA PHE A 135 3.10 5.66 -23.45
C PHE A 135 1.79 5.35 -24.20
N VAL A 136 0.96 4.45 -23.62
CA VAL A 136 -0.34 4.11 -24.20
C VAL A 136 -1.25 5.34 -24.25
N ALA A 137 -1.28 6.15 -23.20
CA ALA A 137 -2.08 7.38 -23.15
C ALA A 137 -1.65 8.40 -24.18
N MET A 138 -0.35 8.54 -24.41
CA MET A 138 0.21 9.41 -25.44
C MET A 138 -0.28 9.02 -26.84
N LEU A 139 -0.16 7.74 -27.19
CA LEU A 139 -0.57 7.24 -28.52
C LEU A 139 -2.09 7.32 -28.73
N LYS A 140 -2.86 7.10 -27.68
CA LYS A 140 -4.33 7.18 -27.73
C LYS A 140 -4.88 8.62 -27.54
N ARG A 141 -4.03 9.58 -27.17
CA ARG A 141 -4.41 10.96 -26.84
C ARG A 141 -5.52 11.02 -25.78
N LYS A 142 -5.34 10.22 -24.69
CA LYS A 142 -6.31 10.13 -23.60
C LYS A 142 -5.74 10.68 -22.30
N PRO A 143 -6.60 11.19 -21.39
CA PRO A 143 -6.20 11.52 -20.01
C PRO A 143 -5.51 10.32 -19.34
N TYR A 144 -4.44 10.62 -18.60
CA TYR A 144 -3.63 9.64 -17.92
C TYR A 144 -3.57 9.94 -16.42
N PHE A 145 -3.90 8.95 -15.62
CA PHE A 145 -3.82 8.96 -14.16
C PHE A 145 -2.74 7.99 -13.72
N TYR A 146 -1.83 8.47 -12.87
CA TYR A 146 -0.77 7.63 -12.32
C TYR A 146 -0.96 7.48 -10.82
N ASN A 147 -1.41 6.30 -10.37
CA ASN A 147 -1.55 5.98 -8.96
C ASN A 147 -0.27 5.30 -8.45
N ILE A 148 0.53 6.07 -7.72
CA ILE A 148 1.82 5.61 -7.20
C ILE A 148 1.62 4.99 -5.83
N ARG A 149 1.97 3.70 -5.73
CA ARG A 149 1.94 2.94 -4.49
C ARG A 149 3.34 2.73 -3.91
N ASP A 150 4.28 2.43 -4.80
CA ASP A 150 5.71 2.32 -4.53
C ASP A 150 6.46 3.20 -5.53
N MET A 151 7.42 3.98 -5.05
CA MET A 151 8.12 4.92 -5.92
C MET A 151 9.34 4.27 -6.56
N TYR A 152 9.19 3.84 -7.80
CA TYR A 152 10.29 3.38 -8.62
C TYR A 152 10.82 4.52 -9.51
N PRO A 153 12.15 4.55 -9.80
CA PRO A 153 13.18 3.59 -9.41
C PRO A 153 13.73 3.77 -7.99
N ASP A 154 13.31 4.79 -7.22
CA ASP A 154 13.85 5.14 -5.91
C ASP A 154 13.86 3.92 -4.97
N MET A 155 12.78 3.14 -4.95
CA MET A 155 12.67 1.92 -4.15
C MET A 155 13.71 0.86 -4.55
N ALA A 156 13.95 0.69 -5.85
CA ALA A 156 14.91 -0.29 -6.35
C ALA A 156 16.35 0.09 -6.03
N VAL A 157 16.66 1.39 -6.09
CA VAL A 157 17.99 1.93 -5.77
C VAL A 157 18.19 1.96 -4.25
N GLY A 158 17.25 2.49 -3.50
CA GLY A 158 17.33 2.57 -2.04
C GLY A 158 17.31 1.21 -1.34
N GLY A 159 16.67 0.21 -1.96
CA GLY A 159 16.71 -1.19 -1.53
C GLY A 159 17.91 -1.99 -2.02
N ALA A 160 18.89 -1.34 -2.68
CA ALA A 160 20.08 -1.97 -3.28
C ALA A 160 19.77 -3.11 -4.28
N ILE A 161 18.56 -3.10 -4.88
CA ILE A 161 18.16 -4.06 -5.91
C ILE A 161 18.78 -3.69 -7.26
N VAL A 162 18.92 -2.39 -7.53
CA VAL A 162 19.55 -1.84 -8.73
C VAL A 162 20.65 -0.89 -8.30
N ALA A 163 21.87 -1.12 -8.78
CA ALA A 163 22.99 -0.23 -8.50
C ALA A 163 22.78 1.15 -9.15
N PRO A 164 23.22 2.24 -8.49
CA PRO A 164 23.30 3.55 -9.12
C PRO A 164 24.18 3.50 -10.37
N GLY A 165 23.64 3.93 -11.52
CA GLY A 165 24.36 3.86 -12.80
C GLY A 165 23.52 4.36 -13.97
N LEU A 166 23.96 4.03 -15.20
CA LEU A 166 23.27 4.47 -16.42
C LEU A 166 21.82 3.96 -16.47
N LEU A 167 21.60 2.68 -16.12
CA LEU A 167 20.27 2.06 -16.16
C LEU A 167 19.29 2.78 -15.21
N SER A 168 19.69 3.02 -13.95
CA SER A 168 18.84 3.72 -12.99
C SER A 168 18.57 5.17 -13.39
N ARG A 169 19.54 5.86 -14.02
CA ARG A 169 19.36 7.24 -14.55
C ARG A 169 18.37 7.27 -15.73
N VAL A 170 18.48 6.32 -16.66
CA VAL A 170 17.54 6.20 -17.79
C VAL A 170 16.14 5.92 -17.28
N TRP A 171 16.01 4.98 -16.32
CA TRP A 171 14.73 4.67 -15.70
C TRP A 171 14.11 5.89 -14.99
N GLU A 172 14.92 6.62 -14.20
CA GLU A 172 14.47 7.86 -13.56
C GLU A 172 14.02 8.91 -14.59
N LYS A 173 14.74 9.07 -15.70
CA LYS A 173 14.36 10.00 -16.78
C LYS A 173 13.01 9.61 -17.41
N LEU A 174 12.79 8.33 -17.65
CA LEU A 174 11.51 7.81 -18.18
C LEU A 174 10.39 7.95 -17.16
N HIS A 175 10.67 7.69 -15.89
CA HIS A 175 9.69 7.88 -14.82
C HIS A 175 9.27 9.36 -14.69
N ARG A 176 10.23 10.29 -14.68
CA ARG A 176 9.94 11.74 -14.70
C ARG A 176 9.13 12.16 -15.93
N TRP A 177 9.41 11.57 -17.08
CA TRP A 177 8.62 11.79 -18.28
C TRP A 177 7.18 11.31 -18.10
N ALA A 178 6.96 10.13 -17.57
CA ALA A 178 5.63 9.59 -17.29
C ALA A 178 4.84 10.46 -16.30
N LEU A 179 5.50 10.91 -15.21
CA LEU A 179 4.93 11.81 -14.22
C LEU A 179 4.47 13.14 -14.84
N ARG A 180 5.29 13.77 -15.68
CA ARG A 180 4.96 15.03 -16.33
C ARG A 180 3.83 14.91 -17.34
N ARG A 181 3.57 13.71 -17.88
CA ARG A 181 2.46 13.45 -18.78
C ARG A 181 1.15 13.15 -18.05
N ALA A 182 1.19 12.83 -16.78
CA ALA A 182 0.00 12.52 -16.02
C ALA A 182 -0.93 13.74 -15.92
N THR A 183 -2.21 13.54 -16.19
CA THR A 183 -3.28 14.51 -15.90
C THR A 183 -3.37 14.75 -14.41
N ARG A 184 -3.27 13.65 -13.64
CA ARG A 184 -3.12 13.66 -12.18
C ARG A 184 -2.17 12.55 -11.76
N VAL A 185 -1.34 12.84 -10.77
CA VAL A 185 -0.52 11.87 -10.04
C VAL A 185 -1.18 11.67 -8.69
N ILE A 186 -1.58 10.45 -8.39
CA ILE A 186 -2.26 10.10 -7.13
C ILE A 186 -1.23 9.41 -6.24
N VAL A 187 -1.02 9.95 -5.05
CA VAL A 187 -0.02 9.51 -4.07
C VAL A 187 -0.68 9.18 -2.72
N LEU A 188 0.04 8.48 -1.85
CA LEU A 188 -0.51 7.92 -0.61
C LEU A 188 -0.32 8.85 0.61
N GLY A 189 0.60 9.82 0.54
CA GLY A 189 0.92 10.68 1.67
C GLY A 189 1.67 11.94 1.26
N GLU A 190 1.87 12.84 2.22
CA GLU A 190 2.58 14.11 2.02
C GLU A 190 4.07 13.88 1.71
N ASP A 191 4.69 12.91 2.34
CA ASP A 191 6.09 12.54 2.08
C ASP A 191 6.29 12.10 0.62
N MET A 192 5.39 11.28 0.09
CA MET A 192 5.41 10.89 -1.33
C MET A 192 5.12 12.07 -2.24
N ARG A 193 4.16 12.96 -1.88
CA ARG A 193 3.88 14.20 -2.61
C ARG A 193 5.14 15.07 -2.70
N ASN A 194 5.85 15.27 -1.60
CA ASN A 194 7.08 16.07 -1.56
C ASN A 194 8.16 15.50 -2.48
N ARG A 195 8.31 14.19 -2.55
CA ARG A 195 9.22 13.55 -3.52
C ARG A 195 8.80 13.78 -4.97
N ILE A 196 7.50 13.70 -5.26
CA ILE A 196 6.98 13.96 -6.62
C ILE A 196 7.17 15.41 -7.02
N LEU A 197 7.00 16.37 -6.11
CA LEU A 197 7.35 17.77 -6.32
C LEU A 197 8.83 17.92 -6.69
N GLY A 198 9.73 17.25 -5.96
CA GLY A 198 11.18 17.19 -6.25
C GLY A 198 11.53 16.55 -7.59
N LYS A 199 10.62 15.75 -8.18
CA LYS A 199 10.76 15.21 -9.54
C LYS A 199 10.25 16.15 -10.64
N GLY A 200 9.78 17.35 -10.28
CA GLY A 200 9.33 18.41 -11.20
C GLY A 200 7.91 18.28 -11.69
N VAL A 201 7.04 17.71 -10.90
CA VAL A 201 5.57 17.73 -11.12
C VAL A 201 4.99 18.94 -10.41
N HIS A 202 4.11 19.68 -11.09
CA HIS A 202 3.42 20.81 -10.47
C HIS A 202 2.41 20.36 -9.43
N ASP A 203 2.34 21.07 -8.31
CA ASP A 203 1.52 20.74 -7.16
C ASP A 203 0.04 20.49 -7.51
N HIS A 204 -0.56 21.35 -8.33
CA HIS A 204 -1.96 21.22 -8.75
C HIS A 204 -2.29 19.93 -9.53
N ARG A 205 -1.28 19.12 -9.90
CA ARG A 205 -1.45 17.82 -10.54
C ARG A 205 -1.31 16.65 -9.58
N ILE A 206 -0.92 16.91 -8.32
CA ILE A 206 -0.71 15.86 -7.33
C ILE A 206 -1.94 15.81 -6.42
N GLU A 207 -2.49 14.63 -6.26
CA GLU A 207 -3.64 14.37 -5.40
C GLU A 207 -3.26 13.33 -4.35
N ILE A 208 -3.58 13.59 -3.09
CA ILE A 208 -3.35 12.63 -2.02
C ILE A 208 -4.62 11.82 -1.78
N VAL A 209 -4.52 10.52 -2.02
CA VAL A 209 -5.56 9.55 -1.69
C VAL A 209 -4.92 8.42 -0.89
N ARG A 210 -5.25 8.37 0.38
CA ARG A 210 -4.69 7.41 1.32
C ARG A 210 -5.36 6.04 1.17
N ASP A 211 -4.68 4.98 1.65
CA ASP A 211 -5.28 3.62 1.67
C ASP A 211 -6.51 3.52 2.57
N GLY A 212 -6.54 4.36 3.58
CA GLY A 212 -7.65 4.47 4.52
C GLY A 212 -7.86 3.26 5.42
N ALA A 213 -8.47 3.52 6.54
CA ALA A 213 -8.87 2.50 7.50
C ALA A 213 -10.16 1.80 7.07
N GLU A 214 -10.21 0.49 7.23
CA GLU A 214 -11.44 -0.28 7.04
C GLU A 214 -12.24 -0.24 8.33
N ILE A 215 -13.27 0.61 8.35
CA ILE A 215 -14.10 0.80 9.52
C ILE A 215 -15.30 -0.14 9.43
N LEU A 216 -15.53 -0.89 10.51
CA LEU A 216 -16.71 -1.72 10.61
C LEU A 216 -17.97 -0.85 10.66
N PRO A 217 -19.02 -1.17 9.88
CA PRO A 217 -20.27 -0.48 9.95
C PRO A 217 -20.86 -0.46 11.38
N SER A 218 -21.58 0.60 11.71
CA SER A 218 -22.27 0.68 13.00
C SER A 218 -23.23 -0.53 13.16
N GLY A 219 -23.10 -1.23 14.29
CA GLY A 219 -23.89 -2.46 14.54
C GLY A 219 -23.28 -3.74 13.97
N ALA A 220 -22.16 -3.67 13.25
CA ALA A 220 -21.46 -4.90 12.84
C ALA A 220 -20.98 -5.70 14.08
N PRO A 221 -21.00 -7.04 14.03
CA PRO A 221 -20.49 -7.85 15.11
C PRO A 221 -19.01 -7.54 15.33
N ARG A 222 -18.63 -7.37 16.61
CA ARG A 222 -17.23 -7.17 16.96
C ARG A 222 -16.41 -8.37 16.53
N PRO A 223 -15.16 -8.16 16.05
CA PRO A 223 -14.29 -9.28 15.73
C PRO A 223 -14.13 -10.20 16.94
N GLN A 224 -14.31 -11.48 16.72
CA GLN A 224 -13.94 -12.48 17.74
C GLN A 224 -12.42 -12.62 17.75
N PHE A 225 -11.83 -12.43 18.91
CA PHE A 225 -10.38 -12.58 19.07
C PHE A 225 -10.05 -14.04 19.40
N ASP A 226 -9.04 -14.55 18.69
CA ASP A 226 -8.47 -15.87 18.92
C ASP A 226 -7.47 -15.80 20.08
N SER A 227 -7.81 -16.45 21.18
CA SER A 227 -6.98 -16.48 22.40
C SER A 227 -5.62 -17.14 22.18
N ASP A 228 -5.54 -18.14 21.27
CA ASP A 228 -4.29 -18.85 21.01
C ASP A 228 -3.32 -17.97 20.23
N VAL A 229 -3.81 -17.20 19.25
CA VAL A 229 -3.00 -16.20 18.52
C VAL A 229 -2.48 -15.14 19.48
N ILE A 230 -3.35 -14.62 20.36
CA ILE A 230 -2.94 -13.62 21.36
C ILE A 230 -1.89 -14.19 22.30
N ARG A 231 -2.09 -15.42 22.79
CA ARG A 231 -1.14 -16.10 23.67
C ARG A 231 0.22 -16.29 22.98
N GLN A 232 0.25 -16.81 21.74
CA GLN A 232 1.49 -17.00 20.99
C GLN A 232 2.30 -15.71 20.82
N ILE A 233 1.61 -14.57 20.65
CA ILE A 233 2.26 -13.28 20.49
C ILE A 233 2.77 -12.74 21.83
N ARG A 234 1.98 -12.87 22.91
CA ARG A 234 2.24 -12.23 24.21
C ARG A 234 3.06 -13.06 25.19
N GLU A 235 3.14 -14.38 24.98
CA GLU A 235 3.75 -15.30 25.94
C GLU A 235 5.15 -14.85 26.39
N GLY A 236 5.35 -14.74 27.70
CA GLY A 236 6.61 -14.33 28.32
C GLY A 236 6.88 -12.81 28.30
N PHE A 237 5.98 -11.99 27.75
CA PHE A 237 6.17 -10.54 27.68
C PHE A 237 5.08 -9.78 28.42
N ARG A 238 5.48 -8.78 29.22
CA ARG A 238 4.58 -7.84 29.89
C ARG A 238 4.07 -6.76 28.92
N PHE A 239 4.95 -6.32 27.99
CA PHE A 239 4.67 -5.32 26.97
C PHE A 239 5.14 -5.82 25.62
N VAL A 240 4.26 -5.74 24.61
CA VAL A 240 4.54 -6.24 23.24
C VAL A 240 4.57 -5.11 22.25
N VAL A 241 5.72 -4.96 21.58
CA VAL A 241 5.91 -4.12 20.39
C VAL A 241 5.85 -5.04 19.17
N LEU A 242 4.82 -4.89 18.34
CA LEU A 242 4.52 -5.82 17.26
C LEU A 242 4.76 -5.19 15.88
N HIS A 243 5.57 -5.83 15.06
CA HIS A 243 5.60 -5.59 13.62
C HIS A 243 4.80 -6.68 12.90
N ALA A 244 3.68 -6.34 12.27
CA ALA A 244 2.92 -7.27 11.44
C ALA A 244 2.98 -6.82 9.96
N GLY A 245 3.50 -7.69 9.09
CA GLY A 245 3.57 -7.43 7.65
C GLY A 245 4.87 -7.86 6.99
N ASN A 246 5.15 -7.28 5.81
CA ASN A 246 6.34 -7.59 5.03
C ASN A 246 7.62 -7.10 5.73
N ILE A 247 8.61 -7.98 5.87
CA ILE A 247 9.96 -7.66 6.37
C ILE A 247 10.84 -7.36 5.15
N GLY A 248 10.68 -6.15 4.62
CA GLY A 248 11.29 -5.69 3.38
C GLY A 248 12.57 -4.88 3.57
N PHE A 249 13.14 -4.41 2.48
CA PHE A 249 14.39 -3.62 2.46
C PHE A 249 14.29 -2.24 3.11
N TYR A 250 13.08 -1.76 3.34
CA TYR A 250 12.79 -0.41 3.83
C TYR A 250 12.90 -0.26 5.35
N GLY A 251 12.98 -1.34 6.11
CA GLY A 251 13.00 -1.30 7.57
C GLY A 251 14.40 -1.08 8.14
N ALA A 252 14.50 -0.33 9.23
CA ALA A 252 15.72 -0.11 10.00
C ALA A 252 15.98 -1.29 10.98
N TRP A 253 16.12 -2.49 10.44
CA TRP A 253 16.10 -3.75 11.20
C TRP A 253 17.22 -3.85 12.23
N GLU A 254 18.43 -3.38 11.91
CA GLU A 254 19.60 -3.38 12.81
C GLU A 254 19.35 -2.51 14.03
N THR A 255 18.74 -1.34 13.83
CA THR A 255 18.33 -0.43 14.91
C THR A 255 17.32 -1.11 15.84
N LEU A 256 16.33 -1.81 15.26
CA LEU A 256 15.31 -2.50 16.04
C LEU A 256 15.89 -3.63 16.91
N VAL A 257 16.78 -4.46 16.34
CA VAL A 257 17.44 -5.54 17.08
C VAL A 257 18.33 -4.98 18.19
N THR A 258 19.08 -3.91 17.91
CA THR A 258 19.95 -3.28 18.92
C THR A 258 19.12 -2.64 20.04
N ALA A 259 18.00 -2.00 19.73
CA ALA A 259 17.08 -1.47 20.73
C ALA A 259 16.46 -2.59 21.59
N ALA A 260 16.06 -3.70 20.98
CA ALA A 260 15.55 -4.87 21.70
C ALA A 260 16.58 -5.44 22.68
N LYS A 261 17.85 -5.54 22.27
CA LYS A 261 18.95 -5.95 23.18
C LYS A 261 19.07 -5.05 24.41
N GLN A 262 18.92 -3.72 24.24
CA GLN A 262 18.96 -2.74 25.35
C GLN A 262 17.75 -2.85 26.30
N LEU A 263 16.68 -3.52 25.88
CA LEU A 263 15.45 -3.76 26.64
C LEU A 263 15.35 -5.21 27.15
N SER A 264 16.43 -5.98 27.03
CA SER A 264 16.48 -7.35 27.54
C SER A 264 16.34 -7.33 29.08
N GLY A 265 15.43 -8.14 29.62
CA GLY A 265 15.10 -8.14 31.04
C GLY A 265 13.99 -7.19 31.48
N ASP A 266 13.59 -6.22 30.68
CA ASP A 266 12.51 -5.26 31.02
C ASP A 266 11.10 -5.87 30.88
N GLY A 267 10.97 -7.13 30.47
CA GLY A 267 9.68 -7.76 30.17
C GLY A 267 9.02 -7.25 28.89
N ILE A 268 9.80 -6.60 28.02
CA ILE A 268 9.35 -6.01 26.74
C ILE A 268 9.75 -6.94 25.60
N GLY A 269 8.77 -7.42 24.83
CA GLY A 269 8.97 -8.26 23.67
C GLY A 269 8.82 -7.51 22.35
N PHE A 270 9.73 -7.79 21.41
CA PHE A 270 9.60 -7.39 20.01
C PHE A 270 9.15 -8.59 19.20
N VAL A 271 7.94 -8.55 18.66
CA VAL A 271 7.36 -9.66 17.91
C VAL A 271 7.21 -9.28 16.45
N PHE A 272 7.75 -10.13 15.58
CA PHE A 272 7.68 -9.96 14.12
C PHE A 272 6.76 -11.02 13.54
N VAL A 273 5.62 -10.60 13.00
CA VAL A 273 4.64 -11.46 12.34
C VAL A 273 4.70 -11.19 10.85
N GLY A 274 5.19 -12.15 10.07
CA GLY A 274 5.23 -11.99 8.62
C GLY A 274 6.47 -12.59 7.97
N GLU A 275 6.56 -12.38 6.66
CA GLU A 275 7.65 -12.83 5.81
C GLU A 275 8.22 -11.65 5.02
N GLY A 276 9.32 -11.87 4.31
CA GLY A 276 9.90 -10.84 3.45
C GLY A 276 11.36 -11.10 3.10
N ALA A 277 11.87 -10.31 2.17
CA ALA A 277 13.23 -10.50 1.65
C ALA A 277 14.34 -10.32 2.70
N GLN A 278 14.05 -9.64 3.81
CA GLN A 278 15.00 -9.37 4.88
C GLN A 278 14.80 -10.27 6.11
N ARG A 279 13.81 -11.20 6.09
CA ARG A 279 13.49 -12.02 7.26
C ARG A 279 14.68 -12.86 7.73
N ALA A 280 15.32 -13.60 6.84
CA ALA A 280 16.47 -14.44 7.21
C ALA A 280 17.65 -13.63 7.78
N GLN A 281 17.90 -12.43 7.21
CA GLN A 281 18.92 -11.53 7.74
C GLN A 281 18.53 -11.01 9.12
N LEU A 282 17.27 -10.64 9.33
CA LEU A 282 16.77 -10.15 10.60
C LEU A 282 16.85 -11.25 11.70
N GLU A 283 16.49 -12.49 11.36
CA GLU A 283 16.63 -13.64 12.26
C GLU A 283 18.09 -13.88 12.66
N SER A 284 19.02 -13.76 11.69
CA SER A 284 20.47 -13.86 11.96
C SER A 284 20.96 -12.75 12.89
N LEU A 285 20.53 -11.50 12.67
CA LEU A 285 20.89 -10.36 13.53
C LEU A 285 20.32 -10.51 14.96
N ALA A 286 19.15 -11.13 15.08
CA ALA A 286 18.45 -11.34 16.34
C ALA A 286 18.91 -12.62 17.08
N ALA A 287 19.87 -13.37 16.54
CA ALA A 287 20.35 -14.60 17.18
C ALA A 287 20.84 -14.32 18.60
N GLY A 288 20.34 -15.10 19.58
CA GLY A 288 20.65 -14.95 21.00
C GLY A 288 19.94 -13.79 21.71
N VAL A 289 19.03 -13.07 21.06
CA VAL A 289 18.24 -12.00 21.70
C VAL A 289 16.92 -12.59 22.21
N SER A 290 16.83 -12.78 23.53
CA SER A 290 15.73 -13.51 24.17
C SER A 290 14.36 -12.83 24.11
N ASN A 291 14.32 -11.52 23.90
CA ASN A 291 13.10 -10.73 23.83
C ASN A 291 12.66 -10.39 22.39
N ILE A 292 13.18 -11.13 21.40
CA ILE A 292 12.69 -11.07 20.01
C ILE A 292 12.03 -12.41 19.66
N ARG A 293 10.87 -12.32 19.00
CA ARG A 293 10.13 -13.49 18.52
C ARG A 293 9.69 -13.30 17.07
N PHE A 294 9.82 -14.37 16.28
CA PHE A 294 9.36 -14.43 14.89
C PHE A 294 8.20 -15.41 14.75
N LEU A 295 7.15 -14.97 14.12
CA LEU A 295 5.97 -15.78 13.79
C LEU A 295 5.68 -15.68 12.28
N PRO A 296 5.14 -16.74 11.66
CA PRO A 296 4.73 -16.71 10.26
C PRO A 296 3.53 -15.79 10.06
N PHE A 297 3.11 -15.59 8.80
CA PHE A 297 1.82 -14.96 8.50
C PHE A 297 0.67 -15.77 9.07
N PHE A 298 -0.25 -15.09 9.71
CA PHE A 298 -1.53 -15.66 10.09
C PHE A 298 -2.55 -15.51 8.94
N PRO A 299 -3.52 -16.43 8.83
CA PRO A 299 -4.66 -16.27 7.90
C PRO A 299 -5.37 -14.93 8.09
N GLY A 300 -5.93 -14.37 7.03
CA GLY A 300 -6.59 -13.05 7.06
C GLY A 300 -7.68 -12.93 8.14
N SER A 301 -8.40 -14.01 8.44
CA SER A 301 -9.41 -14.07 9.52
C SER A 301 -8.83 -13.88 10.93
N LYS A 302 -7.53 -14.11 11.12
CA LYS A 302 -6.82 -13.97 12.40
C LYS A 302 -6.16 -12.60 12.58
N ILE A 303 -6.11 -11.77 11.54
CA ILE A 303 -5.49 -10.43 11.61
C ILE A 303 -6.05 -9.55 12.73
N PRO A 304 -7.36 -9.52 13.01
CA PRO A 304 -7.87 -8.77 14.16
C PRO A 304 -7.23 -9.19 15.50
N SER A 305 -7.02 -10.50 15.70
CA SER A 305 -6.35 -11.03 16.90
C SER A 305 -4.88 -10.65 16.97
N VAL A 306 -4.19 -10.70 15.81
CA VAL A 306 -2.78 -10.26 15.70
C VAL A 306 -2.65 -8.78 16.08
N LEU A 307 -3.52 -7.93 15.54
CA LEU A 307 -3.50 -6.50 15.86
C LEU A 307 -3.86 -6.23 17.32
N ALA A 308 -4.84 -6.96 17.87
CA ALA A 308 -5.27 -6.81 19.26
C ALA A 308 -4.19 -7.23 20.28
N ALA A 309 -3.32 -8.17 19.91
CA ALA A 309 -2.30 -8.74 20.81
C ALA A 309 -1.19 -7.75 21.20
N ALA A 310 -0.96 -6.70 20.44
CA ALA A 310 0.07 -5.71 20.71
C ALA A 310 -0.37 -4.66 21.74
N ASP A 311 0.57 -4.16 22.53
CA ASP A 311 0.42 -2.94 23.29
C ASP A 311 0.74 -1.72 22.40
N ALA A 312 1.78 -1.82 21.57
CA ALA A 312 2.10 -0.86 20.53
C ALA A 312 2.53 -1.58 19.25
N HIS A 313 2.19 -1.00 18.10
CA HIS A 313 2.66 -1.48 16.80
C HIS A 313 3.88 -0.73 16.32
N LEU A 314 4.76 -1.44 15.64
CA LEU A 314 5.99 -0.90 15.09
C LEU A 314 5.85 -0.60 13.59
N ILE A 315 6.08 0.65 13.23
CA ILE A 315 6.33 1.08 11.86
C ILE A 315 7.78 1.47 11.75
N THR A 316 8.48 0.98 10.72
CA THR A 316 9.89 1.33 10.51
C THR A 316 10.16 1.67 9.06
N ILE A 317 10.91 2.76 8.85
CA ILE A 317 11.36 3.24 7.54
C ILE A 317 12.80 3.74 7.70
N LYS A 318 13.73 3.22 6.91
CA LYS A 318 15.11 3.72 6.84
C LYS A 318 15.13 5.17 6.36
N ARG A 319 16.07 5.95 6.87
CA ARG A 319 16.33 7.30 6.38
C ARG A 319 16.63 7.28 4.87
N GLY A 320 16.04 8.22 4.16
CA GLY A 320 16.12 8.33 2.71
C GLY A 320 15.05 7.53 1.96
N LEU A 321 14.24 6.69 2.64
CA LEU A 321 13.12 5.94 2.05
C LEU A 321 11.74 6.48 2.44
N GLU A 322 11.66 7.58 3.22
CA GLU A 322 10.42 8.33 3.45
C GLU A 322 9.83 8.79 2.11
N GLY A 323 8.54 8.59 1.92
CA GLY A 323 7.84 8.88 0.67
C GLY A 323 8.23 8.00 -0.54
N VAL A 324 9.11 7.00 -0.36
CA VAL A 324 9.37 5.93 -1.34
C VAL A 324 8.43 4.77 -1.10
N VAL A 325 8.23 4.44 0.17
CA VAL A 325 7.29 3.41 0.64
C VAL A 325 6.40 4.03 1.70
N VAL A 326 5.09 3.88 1.56
CA VAL A 326 4.14 4.32 2.58
C VAL A 326 3.58 3.10 3.30
N PRO A 327 3.66 3.05 4.64
CA PRO A 327 3.25 1.88 5.41
C PRO A 327 1.72 1.77 5.50
N SER A 328 1.09 1.14 4.52
CA SER A 328 -0.37 0.93 4.46
C SER A 328 -0.94 0.21 5.69
N LYS A 329 -0.12 -0.59 6.39
CA LYS A 329 -0.51 -1.26 7.65
C LYS A 329 -0.94 -0.29 8.76
N MET A 330 -0.50 0.96 8.70
CA MET A 330 -0.89 2.00 9.65
C MET A 330 -2.42 2.08 9.79
N TYR A 331 -3.16 2.06 8.71
CA TYR A 331 -4.62 2.19 8.74
C TYR A 331 -5.33 1.02 9.43
N GLY A 332 -4.81 -0.20 9.29
CA GLY A 332 -5.30 -1.36 10.04
C GLY A 332 -5.02 -1.24 11.54
N ILE A 333 -3.86 -0.70 11.91
CA ILE A 333 -3.50 -0.42 13.31
C ILE A 333 -4.42 0.66 13.91
N LEU A 334 -4.68 1.73 13.16
CA LEU A 334 -5.62 2.78 13.57
C LEU A 334 -7.02 2.22 13.82
N ALA A 335 -7.54 1.39 12.90
CA ALA A 335 -8.84 0.74 13.04
C ALA A 335 -8.91 -0.21 14.24
N ALA A 336 -7.79 -0.80 14.64
CA ALA A 336 -7.67 -1.63 15.84
C ALA A 336 -7.53 -0.82 17.15
N GLY A 337 -7.43 0.50 17.07
CA GLY A 337 -7.29 1.37 18.24
C GLY A 337 -5.98 1.17 19.00
N LYS A 338 -4.88 0.98 18.27
CA LYS A 338 -3.58 0.66 18.86
C LYS A 338 -2.56 1.78 18.69
N ALA A 339 -1.74 1.98 19.71
CA ALA A 339 -0.61 2.89 19.68
C ALA A 339 0.42 2.48 18.62
N ILE A 340 1.13 3.46 18.06
CA ILE A 340 2.21 3.24 17.10
C ILE A 340 3.52 3.79 17.63
N VAL A 341 4.59 3.00 17.54
CA VAL A 341 5.98 3.44 17.63
C VAL A 341 6.52 3.52 16.21
N ALA A 342 6.88 4.71 15.76
CA ALA A 342 7.38 4.95 14.41
C ALA A 342 8.90 5.15 14.43
N ALA A 343 9.67 4.09 14.17
CA ALA A 343 11.11 4.19 13.93
C ALA A 343 11.36 4.61 12.48
N ALA A 344 11.22 5.91 12.22
CA ALA A 344 11.23 6.49 10.89
C ALA A 344 11.67 7.97 10.94
N PRO A 345 12.14 8.54 9.81
CA PRO A 345 12.42 9.99 9.71
C PRO A 345 11.17 10.83 10.01
N ASN A 346 11.37 12.02 10.55
CA ASN A 346 10.28 12.93 10.93
C ASN A 346 9.41 13.33 9.72
N GLU A 347 9.97 13.33 8.53
CA GLU A 347 9.30 13.64 7.28
C GLU A 347 8.35 12.52 6.80
N ALA A 348 8.47 11.32 7.38
CA ALA A 348 7.59 10.21 7.02
C ALA A 348 6.13 10.50 7.44
N ASP A 349 5.19 10.24 6.54
CA ASP A 349 3.76 10.53 6.75
C ASP A 349 3.23 9.85 8.04
N ALA A 350 3.72 8.65 8.36
CA ALA A 350 3.35 7.93 9.58
C ALA A 350 3.79 8.65 10.87
N VAL A 351 4.92 9.38 10.86
CA VAL A 351 5.38 10.21 11.97
C VAL A 351 4.56 11.50 12.01
N ALA A 352 4.54 12.25 10.91
CA ALA A 352 3.89 13.56 10.85
C ALA A 352 2.38 13.51 11.14
N LEU A 353 1.67 12.47 10.64
CA LEU A 353 0.25 12.26 10.97
C LEU A 353 0.06 11.83 12.42
N GLY A 354 0.93 10.94 12.89
CA GLY A 354 0.81 10.38 14.22
C GLY A 354 1.05 11.39 15.33
N GLU A 355 2.03 12.27 15.17
CA GLU A 355 2.29 13.36 16.11
C GLU A 355 1.13 14.36 16.17
N ARG A 356 0.63 14.80 15.00
CA ARG A 356 -0.53 15.71 14.93
C ARG A 356 -1.79 15.13 15.54
N SER A 357 -1.99 13.82 15.41
CA SER A 357 -3.21 13.14 15.86
C SER A 357 -3.05 12.47 17.22
N GLY A 358 -1.85 12.38 17.77
CA GLY A 358 -1.58 11.81 19.09
C GLY A 358 -1.55 10.26 19.13
N PHE A 359 -1.59 9.56 17.98
CA PHE A 359 -1.61 8.09 17.94
C PHE A 359 -0.24 7.45 17.80
N SER A 360 0.80 8.19 17.48
CA SER A 360 2.17 7.65 17.39
C SER A 360 3.16 8.45 18.20
N VAL A 361 4.28 7.80 18.53
CA VAL A 361 5.50 8.42 18.99
C VAL A 361 6.63 8.08 18.03
N ALA A 362 7.44 9.08 17.69
CA ALA A 362 8.58 8.90 16.82
C ALA A 362 9.81 8.41 17.58
N ALA A 363 10.66 7.65 16.88
CA ALA A 363 12.02 7.34 17.27
C ALA A 363 12.93 7.45 16.04
N ASP A 364 14.15 7.96 16.21
CA ASP A 364 15.12 8.08 15.12
C ASP A 364 15.50 6.68 14.60
N PRO A 365 15.32 6.39 13.29
CA PRO A 365 15.58 5.07 12.72
C PRO A 365 17.07 4.69 12.75
N ASP A 366 17.98 5.62 13.00
CA ASP A 366 19.42 5.39 13.05
C ASP A 366 19.96 5.36 14.49
N ARG A 367 19.09 5.57 15.51
CA ARG A 367 19.46 5.65 16.93
C ARG A 367 18.76 4.58 17.77
N PRO A 368 19.37 3.40 17.99
CA PRO A 368 18.77 2.33 18.78
C PRO A 368 18.40 2.76 20.20
N HIS A 369 19.21 3.60 20.83
CA HIS A 369 18.96 4.08 22.19
C HIS A 369 17.72 4.96 22.28
N ASP A 370 17.44 5.75 21.27
CA ASP A 370 16.24 6.59 21.19
C ASP A 370 14.99 5.70 21.13
N LEU A 371 14.99 4.70 20.25
CA LEU A 371 13.92 3.73 20.15
C LEU A 371 13.71 2.97 21.46
N ALA A 372 14.79 2.49 22.10
CA ALA A 372 14.71 1.79 23.38
C ALA A 372 14.11 2.69 24.48
N THR A 373 14.49 3.97 24.50
CA THR A 373 13.98 4.96 25.48
C THR A 373 12.49 5.20 25.28
N VAL A 374 12.05 5.40 24.03
CA VAL A 374 10.62 5.59 23.66
C VAL A 374 9.79 4.39 24.09
N VAL A 375 10.24 3.18 23.75
CA VAL A 375 9.52 1.94 24.08
C VAL A 375 9.45 1.73 25.59
N ARG A 376 10.56 1.94 26.32
CA ARG A 376 10.59 1.81 27.79
C ARG A 376 9.61 2.78 28.48
N ARG A 377 9.53 4.04 28.02
CA ARG A 377 8.58 5.03 28.53
C ARG A 377 7.13 4.59 28.30
N LEU A 378 6.79 4.11 27.11
CA LEU A 378 5.45 3.60 26.83
C LEU A 378 5.10 2.37 27.67
N ALA A 379 6.04 1.43 27.87
CA ALA A 379 5.83 0.26 28.70
C ALA A 379 5.62 0.61 30.19
N ALA A 380 6.10 1.75 30.64
CA ALA A 380 5.90 2.28 31.98
C ALA A 380 4.62 3.14 32.14
N ASP A 381 3.96 3.51 31.02
CA ASP A 381 2.78 4.40 31.04
C ASP A 381 1.60 3.80 30.25
N PRO A 382 0.84 2.86 30.87
CA PRO A 382 -0.35 2.28 30.25
C PRO A 382 -1.44 3.31 29.93
N ALA A 383 -1.51 4.41 30.69
CA ALA A 383 -2.50 5.46 30.47
C ALA A 383 -2.23 6.20 29.14
N ARG A 384 -0.97 6.47 28.85
CA ARG A 384 -0.53 7.06 27.59
C ARG A 384 -0.79 6.11 26.42
N VAL A 385 -0.50 4.85 26.55
CA VAL A 385 -0.80 3.83 25.51
C VAL A 385 -2.30 3.79 25.22
N ALA A 386 -3.16 3.81 26.25
CA ALA A 386 -4.61 3.84 26.07
C ALA A 386 -5.09 5.14 25.40
N GLU A 387 -4.51 6.29 25.74
CA GLU A 387 -4.79 7.58 25.10
C GLU A 387 -4.44 7.54 23.61
N MET A 388 -3.25 7.06 23.27
CA MET A 388 -2.81 6.87 21.88
C MET A 388 -3.74 5.94 21.11
N GLY A 389 -4.24 4.87 21.76
CA GLY A 389 -5.22 3.96 21.16
C GLY A 389 -6.54 4.64 20.84
N ARG A 390 -7.04 5.53 21.73
CA ARG A 390 -8.24 6.36 21.46
C ARG A 390 -8.01 7.33 20.30
N ALA A 391 -6.85 7.97 20.26
CA ALA A 391 -6.45 8.86 19.18
C ALA A 391 -6.36 8.12 17.84
N ALA A 392 -5.87 6.86 17.85
CA ALA A 392 -5.84 6.00 16.67
C ALA A 392 -7.24 5.72 16.11
N LEU A 393 -8.22 5.38 16.94
CA LEU A 393 -9.61 5.19 16.51
C LEU A 393 -10.23 6.45 15.91
N ALA A 394 -9.98 7.61 16.54
CA ALA A 394 -10.44 8.88 16.00
C ALA A 394 -9.81 9.18 14.63
N ALA A 395 -8.50 8.93 14.46
CA ALA A 395 -7.80 9.07 13.20
C ALA A 395 -8.30 8.08 12.14
N ALA A 396 -8.64 6.83 12.52
CA ALA A 396 -9.24 5.86 11.61
C ALA A 396 -10.51 6.41 10.95
N THR A 397 -11.37 7.06 11.73
CA THR A 397 -12.61 7.68 11.22
C THR A 397 -12.34 8.84 10.26
N ALA A 398 -11.27 9.61 10.50
CA ALA A 398 -10.86 10.69 9.61
C ALA A 398 -10.31 10.16 8.28
N TYR A 399 -9.62 9.03 8.31
CA TYR A 399 -9.02 8.35 7.14
C TYR A 399 -9.81 7.10 6.74
N ASP A 400 -11.13 7.20 6.70
CA ASP A 400 -12.01 6.12 6.25
C ASP A 400 -11.73 5.75 4.78
N ARG A 401 -11.53 4.46 4.52
CA ARG A 401 -11.26 3.94 3.16
C ARG A 401 -12.35 4.28 2.16
N VAL A 402 -13.61 4.25 2.58
CA VAL A 402 -14.73 4.57 1.68
C VAL A 402 -14.63 6.02 1.20
N LYS A 403 -14.36 6.96 2.12
CA LYS A 403 -14.18 8.38 1.78
C LYS A 403 -12.96 8.61 0.88
N GLU A 404 -11.86 7.91 1.13
CA GLU A 404 -10.65 8.01 0.28
C GLU A 404 -10.92 7.47 -1.13
N LEU A 405 -11.67 6.36 -1.26
CA LEU A 405 -12.06 5.84 -2.57
C LEU A 405 -13.04 6.76 -3.31
N GLU A 406 -13.95 7.44 -2.60
CA GLU A 406 -14.82 8.45 -3.21
C GLU A 406 -14.00 9.61 -3.78
N LYS A 407 -12.97 10.10 -3.07
CA LYS A 407 -12.03 11.09 -3.61
C LYS A 407 -11.36 10.56 -4.87
N PHE A 408 -10.91 9.30 -4.86
CA PHE A 408 -10.28 8.68 -6.02
C PHE A 408 -11.21 8.69 -7.25
N VAL A 409 -12.46 8.25 -7.07
CA VAL A 409 -13.47 8.26 -8.13
C VAL A 409 -13.70 9.66 -8.65
N GLN A 410 -13.83 10.66 -7.78
CA GLN A 410 -14.02 12.07 -8.16
C GLN A 410 -12.85 12.61 -8.99
N ILE A 411 -11.58 12.31 -8.60
CA ILE A 411 -10.38 12.74 -9.33
C ILE A 411 -10.40 12.23 -10.77
N VAL A 412 -10.74 10.94 -10.96
CA VAL A 412 -10.81 10.32 -12.28
C VAL A 412 -11.99 10.90 -13.09
N SER A 413 -13.15 11.08 -12.46
CA SER A 413 -14.37 11.55 -13.11
C SER A 413 -14.33 13.03 -13.52
N ARG A 414 -13.64 13.90 -12.77
CA ARG A 414 -13.48 15.34 -13.10
C ARG A 414 -12.75 15.61 -14.43
N SER A 415 -12.03 14.64 -14.96
CA SER A 415 -11.35 14.82 -16.26
C SER A 415 -12.28 14.88 -17.48
N ARG A 416 -13.58 14.68 -17.30
CA ARG A 416 -14.60 14.81 -18.35
C ARG A 416 -14.87 16.26 -18.76
N SER A 417 -14.56 17.22 -17.89
CA SER A 417 -14.99 18.62 -18.04
C SER A 417 -13.97 19.49 -18.78
N ARG A 418 -12.94 18.88 -19.39
CA ARG A 418 -11.89 19.63 -20.12
C ARG A 418 -11.71 19.05 -21.56
#